data_5f43df5fbf6d209ec651dc58d151e345
#
_entry.id   5f43df5fbf6d209ec651dc58d151e345
#
_cell.length_a   1.000
_cell.length_b   1.000
_cell.length_c   1.000
_cell.angle_alpha   90.00
_cell.angle_beta   90.00
_cell.angle_gamma   90.00
#
_symmetry.space_group_name_H-M   'P 1'
#
loop_
_entity.id
_entity.type
_entity.pdbx_description
1 polymer ?
#
loop_
_entity_poly.entity_id
_entity_poly.type
_entity_poly.pdbx_seq_one_letter_code
_entity_poly.pdbx_strand_id
1 'polypeptide(L)'
;MIIAVLSYPESFSEFSDLTLEKQNILQICCTWGDNLDDDVLTFHINSNSNSNSNSNSNNSNNNDNNDQRDDLVKSSFDQWSSKLKNLKFTKVKDPSDADILINFEHKGNQTVGQTTSVLDKNGFIKKVRMHISLNFNEELLNQDALGLVLKHEIGHALGLGHSNFHDIMNPIVNYQNKVITNCEIDAVQLANYWKLVANQLEPKLPNLPIEKTVNCNSQ
;
A
#
# COMPACT_ATOMS: atom_id res chain seq x y z
N MET A 1 18.68 6.95 0.77
CA MET A 1 18.05 6.26 -0.34
C MET A 1 17.41 5.00 0.25
N ILE A 2 16.11 4.98 0.36
CA ILE A 2 15.34 3.92 1.02
C ILE A 2 14.78 3.03 -0.09
N ILE A 3 15.02 1.73 -0.03
CA ILE A 3 14.60 0.77 -1.04
C ILE A 3 13.47 -0.08 -0.44
N ALA A 4 12.27 0.01 -1.01
CA ALA A 4 11.23 -0.96 -0.81
C ALA A 4 11.41 -2.06 -1.87
N VAL A 5 11.67 -3.29 -1.46
CA VAL A 5 11.86 -4.40 -2.40
C VAL A 5 10.69 -5.36 -2.26
N LEU A 6 9.86 -5.43 -3.29
CA LEU A 6 8.94 -6.55 -3.47
C LEU A 6 9.68 -7.68 -4.18
N SER A 7 9.58 -8.89 -3.66
CA SER A 7 10.01 -10.09 -4.38
C SER A 7 8.90 -10.55 -5.34
N TYR A 8 8.89 -9.96 -6.55
CA TYR A 8 8.25 -10.56 -7.71
C TYR A 8 9.33 -11.05 -8.68
N PRO A 9 9.11 -12.15 -9.41
CA PRO A 9 10.06 -12.62 -10.41
C PRO A 9 10.14 -11.59 -11.55
N GLU A 10 11.30 -10.98 -11.72
CA GLU A 10 11.61 -10.13 -12.85
C GLU A 10 11.72 -10.98 -14.11
N SER A 11 10.82 -10.76 -15.05
CA SER A 11 11.07 -11.08 -16.46
C SER A 11 11.07 -9.80 -17.26
N PHE A 12 12.20 -9.08 -17.25
CA PHE A 12 12.46 -8.02 -18.22
C PHE A 12 13.09 -8.64 -19.46
N SER A 13 12.37 -8.67 -20.57
CA SER A 13 12.97 -8.88 -21.87
C SER A 13 13.54 -7.54 -22.36
N GLU A 14 14.85 -7.52 -22.63
CA GLU A 14 15.51 -6.43 -23.33
C GLU A 14 14.84 -6.19 -24.69
N PHE A 15 14.29 -5.00 -24.86
CA PHE A 15 13.91 -4.49 -26.17
C PHE A 15 14.85 -3.35 -26.57
N SER A 16 15.50 -3.54 -27.70
CA SER A 16 16.48 -2.65 -28.32
C SER A 16 15.85 -1.36 -28.85
N ASP A 17 16.45 -0.28 -28.45
CA ASP A 17 16.78 1.00 -29.11
C ASP A 17 15.92 1.43 -30.32
N LEU A 18 14.89 2.19 -30.01
CA LEU A 18 14.32 3.27 -30.80
C LEU A 18 14.01 4.38 -29.80
N THR A 19 14.27 5.64 -30.14
CA THR A 19 14.04 6.83 -29.30
C THR A 19 12.56 6.96 -28.90
N LEU A 20 12.11 6.03 -28.08
CA LEU A 20 10.83 6.07 -27.39
C LEU A 20 10.98 7.06 -26.24
N GLU A 21 10.22 8.14 -26.26
CA GLU A 21 9.99 8.94 -25.07
C GLU A 21 9.73 7.98 -23.90
N LYS A 22 10.54 8.07 -22.86
CA LYS A 22 10.45 7.18 -21.70
C LYS A 22 9.06 7.33 -21.10
N GLN A 23 8.17 6.38 -21.37
CA GLN A 23 6.81 6.42 -20.86
C GLN A 23 6.85 6.24 -19.33
N ASN A 24 6.16 7.11 -18.62
CA ASN A 24 5.92 6.96 -17.20
C ASN A 24 4.80 5.93 -17.02
N ILE A 25 5.16 4.76 -16.55
CA ILE A 25 4.25 3.62 -16.42
C ILE A 25 4.07 3.27 -14.96
N LEU A 26 2.81 3.15 -14.54
CA LEU A 26 2.39 2.59 -13.27
C LEU A 26 1.70 1.24 -13.50
N GLN A 27 2.14 0.22 -12.78
CA GLN A 27 1.58 -1.12 -12.87
C GLN A 27 0.32 -1.26 -12.00
N ILE A 28 -0.63 -2.09 -12.46
CA ILE A 28 -1.76 -2.58 -11.67
C ILE A 28 -1.56 -4.09 -11.52
N CYS A 29 -1.57 -4.57 -10.27
CA CYS A 29 -1.39 -6.00 -10.00
C CYS A 29 -2.70 -6.75 -9.80
N CYS A 30 -3.62 -6.16 -9.10
CA CYS A 30 -4.73 -6.92 -8.54
C CYS A 30 -5.98 -6.04 -8.34
N THR A 31 -7.10 -6.68 -8.02
CA THR A 31 -8.36 -6.01 -7.71
C THR A 31 -9.02 -6.64 -6.49
N TRP A 32 -9.74 -5.85 -5.73
CA TRP A 32 -10.54 -6.33 -4.61
C TRP A 32 -11.76 -7.14 -5.07
N GLY A 33 -12.17 -8.11 -4.25
CA GLY A 33 -13.40 -8.88 -4.38
C GLY A 33 -14.56 -8.23 -3.63
N ASP A 34 -15.45 -9.08 -3.10
CA ASP A 34 -16.68 -8.68 -2.42
C ASP A 34 -16.45 -7.84 -1.15
N ASN A 35 -15.23 -7.87 -0.58
CA ASN A 35 -14.87 -7.01 0.56
C ASN A 35 -14.97 -5.51 0.26
N LEU A 36 -15.10 -5.12 -1.00
CA LEU A 36 -15.24 -3.73 -1.43
C LEU A 36 -16.68 -3.35 -1.83
N ASP A 37 -17.68 -4.17 -1.50
CA ASP A 37 -19.07 -3.97 -1.95
C ASP A 37 -19.75 -2.74 -1.36
N ASP A 38 -19.33 -2.31 -0.17
CA ASP A 38 -19.86 -1.15 0.55
C ASP A 38 -18.96 0.09 0.47
N ASP A 39 -17.97 0.07 -0.43
CA ASP A 39 -16.96 1.13 -0.56
C ASP A 39 -16.13 1.35 0.73
N VAL A 40 -16.07 0.36 1.61
CA VAL A 40 -15.32 0.43 2.88
C VAL A 40 -14.30 -0.70 2.93
N LEU A 41 -13.04 -0.37 3.23
CA LEU A 41 -12.03 -1.34 3.62
C LEU A 41 -11.70 -1.16 5.10
N THR A 42 -11.72 -2.27 5.82
CA THR A 42 -11.39 -2.27 7.24
C THR A 42 -9.89 -2.51 7.43
N PHE A 43 -9.29 -1.88 8.45
CA PHE A 43 -7.90 -2.12 8.79
C PHE A 43 -7.70 -2.33 10.29
N HIS A 44 -6.69 -3.13 10.63
CA HIS A 44 -6.25 -3.37 11.99
C HIS A 44 -4.74 -3.17 12.10
N ILE A 45 -4.30 -2.52 13.18
CA ILE A 45 -2.88 -2.32 13.48
C ILE A 45 -2.52 -3.27 14.62
N ASN A 46 -1.63 -4.22 14.34
CA ASN A 46 -1.11 -5.11 15.36
C ASN A 46 -0.11 -4.37 16.25
N SER A 47 -0.47 -4.14 17.48
CA SER A 47 0.37 -3.49 18.49
C SER A 47 1.47 -4.39 19.09
N ASN A 48 1.56 -5.66 18.64
CA ASN A 48 2.56 -6.60 19.12
C ASN A 48 3.97 -6.27 18.58
N SER A 49 4.55 -5.19 19.06
CA SER A 49 6.00 -5.12 19.12
C SER A 49 6.45 -6.21 20.09
N ASN A 50 7.02 -7.31 19.59
CA ASN A 50 7.74 -8.29 20.39
C ASN A 50 8.95 -7.60 21.04
N SER A 51 8.70 -6.82 22.07
CA SER A 51 9.72 -6.49 23.05
C SER A 51 9.83 -7.71 23.98
N ASN A 52 10.62 -8.69 23.57
CA ASN A 52 11.25 -9.64 24.51
C ASN A 52 12.22 -8.87 25.39
N SER A 53 11.72 -8.00 26.23
CA SER A 53 12.48 -7.39 27.33
C SER A 53 11.82 -7.83 28.63
N ASN A 54 12.38 -8.87 29.22
CA ASN A 54 12.34 -9.11 30.66
C ASN A 54 12.91 -7.84 31.37
N SER A 55 12.12 -6.82 31.53
CA SER A 55 12.47 -5.67 32.34
C SER A 55 11.23 -5.16 33.06
N ASN A 56 11.20 -5.45 34.37
CA ASN A 56 10.41 -4.74 35.34
C ASN A 56 10.80 -3.25 35.31
N SER A 57 10.21 -2.47 34.42
CA SER A 57 10.28 -1.03 34.46
C SER A 57 8.92 -0.45 34.08
N ASN A 58 8.30 0.20 35.04
CA ASN A 58 7.15 1.09 34.88
C ASN A 58 7.55 2.23 33.94
N ASN A 59 7.43 2.02 32.61
CA ASN A 59 7.76 3.04 31.62
C ASN A 59 6.50 3.47 30.89
N SER A 60 5.98 4.64 31.26
CA SER A 60 4.82 5.33 30.66
C SER A 60 5.05 5.71 29.19
N ASN A 61 6.28 5.62 28.67
CA ASN A 61 6.67 6.08 27.35
C ASN A 61 6.25 5.15 26.19
N ASN A 62 5.75 3.93 26.47
CA ASN A 62 5.36 2.99 25.41
C ASN A 62 3.99 3.30 24.80
N ASN A 63 3.12 4.02 25.53
CA ASN A 63 1.80 4.38 25.01
C ASN A 63 1.89 5.51 23.98
N ASP A 64 2.72 6.52 24.21
CA ASP A 64 2.85 7.67 23.32
C ASP A 64 3.32 7.29 21.91
N ASN A 65 4.23 6.32 21.81
CA ASN A 65 4.74 5.85 20.52
C ASN A 65 3.70 5.04 19.72
N ASN A 66 2.80 4.32 20.39
CA ASN A 66 1.74 3.58 19.73
C ASN A 66 0.65 4.50 19.20
N ASP A 67 0.23 5.48 20.00
CA ASP A 67 -0.77 6.48 19.58
C ASP A 67 -0.29 7.27 18.37
N GLN A 68 0.99 7.67 18.37
CA GLN A 68 1.60 8.39 17.25
C GLN A 68 1.68 7.58 15.96
N ARG A 69 1.92 6.26 16.04
CA ARG A 69 1.88 5.37 14.86
C ARG A 69 0.47 5.18 14.34
N ASP A 70 -0.48 5.01 15.23
CA ASP A 70 -1.90 4.89 14.90
C ASP A 70 -2.39 6.13 14.15
N ASP A 71 -2.03 7.33 14.59
CA ASP A 71 -2.36 8.59 13.94
C ASP A 71 -1.70 8.70 12.56
N LEU A 72 -0.45 8.25 12.42
CA LEU A 72 0.25 8.26 11.15
C LEU A 72 -0.37 7.31 10.13
N VAL A 73 -0.75 6.09 10.56
CA VAL A 73 -1.46 5.13 9.73
C VAL A 73 -2.79 5.71 9.27
N LYS A 74 -3.59 6.23 10.21
CA LYS A 74 -4.87 6.85 9.91
C LYS A 74 -4.71 8.01 8.92
N SER A 75 -3.78 8.92 9.18
CA SER A 75 -3.48 10.05 8.27
C SER A 75 -3.08 9.58 6.87
N SER A 76 -2.35 8.47 6.75
CA SER A 76 -1.96 7.91 5.46
C SER A 76 -3.16 7.35 4.68
N PHE A 77 -4.08 6.65 5.35
CA PHE A 77 -5.34 6.22 4.75
C PHE A 77 -6.25 7.40 4.39
N ASP A 78 -6.34 8.41 5.26
CA ASP A 78 -7.14 9.61 5.01
C ASP A 78 -6.66 10.37 3.76
N GLN A 79 -5.35 10.39 3.48
CA GLN A 79 -4.81 10.99 2.27
C GLN A 79 -5.28 10.27 1.00
N TRP A 80 -5.33 8.94 1.00
CA TRP A 80 -5.88 8.15 -0.10
C TRP A 80 -7.40 8.38 -0.24
N SER A 81 -8.14 8.23 0.84
CA SER A 81 -9.59 8.35 0.85
C SER A 81 -10.07 9.77 0.46
N SER A 82 -9.33 10.80 0.82
CA SER A 82 -9.64 12.18 0.42
C SER A 82 -9.65 12.41 -1.09
N LYS A 83 -8.90 11.60 -1.83
CA LYS A 83 -8.79 11.63 -3.29
C LYS A 83 -9.66 10.59 -4.00
N LEU A 84 -9.93 9.46 -3.33
CA LEU A 84 -10.80 8.37 -3.80
C LEU A 84 -12.21 8.62 -3.26
N LYS A 85 -13.03 9.35 -3.99
CA LYS A 85 -14.33 9.93 -3.53
C LYS A 85 -15.28 8.95 -2.86
N ASN A 86 -15.22 7.66 -3.19
CA ASN A 86 -16.15 6.65 -2.70
C ASN A 86 -15.53 5.67 -1.72
N LEU A 87 -14.19 5.59 -1.63
CA LEU A 87 -13.52 4.62 -0.77
C LEU A 87 -13.25 5.21 0.62
N LYS A 88 -13.67 4.47 1.64
CA LYS A 88 -13.44 4.78 3.05
C LYS A 88 -12.60 3.71 3.71
N PHE A 89 -11.85 4.10 4.73
CA PHE A 89 -11.10 3.17 5.57
C PHE A 89 -11.58 3.26 7.02
N THR A 90 -11.84 2.11 7.63
CA THR A 90 -12.34 2.04 9.01
C THR A 90 -11.44 1.15 9.85
N LYS A 91 -10.93 1.69 10.96
CA LYS A 91 -10.13 0.91 11.92
C LYS A 91 -11.05 -0.03 12.70
N VAL A 92 -10.69 -1.32 12.75
CA VAL A 92 -11.39 -2.35 13.54
C VAL A 92 -10.51 -2.80 14.69
N LYS A 93 -11.18 -3.31 15.76
CA LYS A 93 -10.50 -3.79 16.98
C LYS A 93 -10.02 -5.22 16.83
N ASP A 94 -10.79 -6.07 16.16
CA ASP A 94 -10.45 -7.46 15.96
C ASP A 94 -9.69 -7.64 14.63
N PRO A 95 -8.50 -8.26 14.64
CA PRO A 95 -7.75 -8.53 13.42
C PRO A 95 -8.45 -9.50 12.47
N SER A 96 -9.41 -10.30 12.96
CA SER A 96 -10.22 -11.18 12.10
C SER A 96 -11.15 -10.40 11.17
N ASP A 97 -11.64 -9.25 11.63
CA ASP A 97 -12.58 -8.38 10.90
C ASP A 97 -11.88 -7.43 9.92
N ALA A 98 -10.53 -7.42 9.92
CA ALA A 98 -9.78 -6.52 9.08
C ALA A 98 -9.53 -7.09 7.69
N ASP A 99 -9.77 -6.28 6.67
CA ASP A 99 -9.34 -6.52 5.29
C ASP A 99 -7.83 -6.29 5.14
N ILE A 100 -7.30 -5.30 5.85
CA ILE A 100 -5.88 -4.92 5.83
C ILE A 100 -5.28 -5.07 7.23
N LEU A 101 -4.31 -5.96 7.39
CA LEU A 101 -3.54 -6.15 8.61
C LEU A 101 -2.20 -5.43 8.51
N ILE A 102 -1.91 -4.56 9.47
CA ILE A 102 -0.65 -3.79 9.51
C ILE A 102 0.19 -4.26 10.69
N ASN A 103 1.41 -4.66 10.40
CA ASN A 103 2.40 -5.10 11.39
C ASN A 103 3.60 -4.17 11.36
N PHE A 104 3.96 -3.61 12.50
CA PHE A 104 5.20 -2.88 12.67
C PHE A 104 6.27 -3.80 13.25
N GLU A 105 7.46 -3.78 12.66
CA GLU A 105 8.57 -4.64 13.04
C GLU A 105 9.87 -3.84 13.18
N HIS A 106 10.72 -4.27 14.11
CA HIS A 106 12.10 -3.80 14.20
C HIS A 106 13.01 -4.78 13.45
N LYS A 107 13.03 -4.69 12.13
CA LYS A 107 13.94 -5.48 11.31
C LYS A 107 15.01 -4.57 10.73
N GLY A 108 16.27 -4.87 11.01
CA GLY A 108 17.43 -4.17 10.44
C GLY A 108 17.70 -4.50 8.97
N ASN A 109 16.67 -4.72 8.17
CA ASN A 109 16.75 -5.09 6.76
C ASN A 109 16.74 -3.86 5.85
N GLN A 110 17.19 -4.06 4.62
CA GLN A 110 17.14 -3.01 3.56
C GLN A 110 15.69 -2.74 3.07
N THR A 111 14.75 -3.61 3.40
CA THR A 111 13.33 -3.45 3.05
C THR A 111 12.61 -2.75 4.19
N VAL A 112 11.94 -1.63 3.90
CA VAL A 112 11.22 -0.82 4.88
C VAL A 112 9.70 -1.03 4.86
N GLY A 113 9.17 -1.57 3.77
CA GLY A 113 7.76 -1.94 3.63
C GLY A 113 7.60 -3.17 2.76
N GLN A 114 6.57 -3.95 3.04
CA GLN A 114 6.18 -5.09 2.22
C GLN A 114 4.68 -5.31 2.36
N THR A 115 3.99 -5.34 1.23
CA THR A 115 2.56 -5.67 1.16
C THR A 115 2.36 -7.00 0.45
N THR A 116 1.53 -7.86 1.03
CA THR A 116 1.17 -9.18 0.47
C THR A 116 -0.34 -9.27 0.38
N SER A 117 -0.85 -9.48 -0.84
CA SER A 117 -2.27 -9.74 -1.09
C SER A 117 -2.57 -11.24 -0.99
N VAL A 118 -3.59 -11.58 -0.23
CA VAL A 118 -4.16 -12.93 -0.18
C VAL A 118 -5.35 -12.94 -1.13
N LEU A 119 -5.27 -13.76 -2.16
CA LEU A 119 -6.31 -13.86 -3.17
C LEU A 119 -7.32 -14.97 -2.81
N ASP A 120 -8.54 -14.80 -3.23
CA ASP A 120 -9.56 -15.84 -3.18
C ASP A 120 -9.36 -16.85 -4.35
N LYS A 121 -10.26 -17.86 -4.42
CA LYS A 121 -10.22 -18.88 -5.49
C LYS A 121 -10.45 -18.32 -6.90
N ASN A 122 -11.00 -17.12 -7.01
CA ASN A 122 -11.30 -16.45 -8.26
C ASN A 122 -10.21 -15.43 -8.64
N GLY A 123 -9.17 -15.25 -7.79
CA GLY A 123 -8.06 -14.33 -8.01
C GLY A 123 -8.31 -12.89 -7.54
N PHE A 124 -9.38 -12.63 -6.78
CA PHE A 124 -9.64 -11.33 -6.17
C PHE A 124 -8.91 -11.19 -4.83
N ILE A 125 -8.49 -9.96 -4.51
CA ILE A 125 -7.98 -9.66 -3.18
C ILE A 125 -9.08 -9.90 -2.16
N LYS A 126 -8.77 -10.75 -1.18
CA LYS A 126 -9.63 -11.04 -0.04
C LYS A 126 -9.09 -10.44 1.25
N LYS A 127 -7.79 -10.36 1.40
CA LYS A 127 -7.09 -9.82 2.56
C LYS A 127 -5.71 -9.33 2.18
N VAL A 128 -5.25 -8.31 2.87
CA VAL A 128 -3.90 -7.75 2.69
C VAL A 128 -3.14 -7.81 4.01
N ARG A 129 -1.84 -8.10 3.94
CA ARG A 129 -0.90 -8.00 5.06
C ARG A 129 0.21 -7.03 4.70
N MET A 130 0.33 -5.99 5.51
CA MET A 130 1.40 -5.00 5.41
C MET A 130 2.40 -5.21 6.55
N HIS A 131 3.67 -5.28 6.22
CA HIS A 131 4.78 -5.32 7.16
C HIS A 131 5.59 -4.04 6.99
N ILE A 132 5.69 -3.25 8.03
CA ILE A 132 6.38 -1.96 8.03
C ILE A 132 7.57 -2.04 8.99
N SER A 133 8.78 -1.88 8.47
CA SER A 133 9.96 -1.79 9.30
C SER A 133 10.06 -0.39 9.93
N LEU A 134 10.33 -0.36 11.21
CA LEU A 134 10.60 0.89 11.93
C LEU A 134 12.05 1.35 11.76
N ASN A 135 12.91 0.48 11.19
CA ASN A 135 14.31 0.72 11.02
C ASN A 135 14.74 0.53 9.57
N PHE A 136 15.73 1.32 9.15
CA PHE A 136 16.47 1.12 7.92
C PHE A 136 17.96 1.15 8.25
N ASN A 137 18.71 0.08 7.88
CA ASN A 137 20.12 -0.05 8.22
C ASN A 137 20.42 0.24 9.72
N GLU A 138 19.60 -0.36 10.61
CA GLU A 138 19.69 -0.20 12.07
C GLU A 138 19.26 1.18 12.62
N GLU A 139 19.05 2.18 11.78
CA GLU A 139 18.56 3.49 12.18
C GLU A 139 17.02 3.54 12.19
N LEU A 140 16.43 4.21 13.19
CA LEU A 140 14.99 4.44 13.26
C LEU A 140 14.54 5.37 12.14
N LEU A 141 13.47 4.98 11.44
CA LEU A 141 12.81 5.84 10.48
C LEU A 141 12.13 7.01 11.20
N ASN A 142 12.35 8.21 10.69
CA ASN A 142 11.57 9.36 11.14
C ASN A 142 10.13 9.28 10.62
N GLN A 143 9.23 10.09 11.18
CA GLN A 143 7.81 10.07 10.83
C GLN A 143 7.52 10.37 9.36
N ASP A 144 8.28 11.30 8.76
CA ASP A 144 8.13 11.63 7.34
C ASP A 144 8.42 10.43 6.46
N ALA A 145 9.52 9.71 6.73
CA ALA A 145 9.89 8.50 6.03
C ALA A 145 8.84 7.41 6.21
N LEU A 146 8.41 7.18 7.45
CA LEU A 146 7.41 6.17 7.78
C LEU A 146 6.06 6.48 7.10
N GLY A 147 5.65 7.75 7.06
CA GLY A 147 4.45 8.18 6.36
C GLY A 147 4.53 7.97 4.84
N LEU A 148 5.71 8.11 4.23
CA LEU A 148 5.92 7.79 2.81
C LEU A 148 5.81 6.29 2.55
N VAL A 149 6.46 5.47 3.38
CA VAL A 149 6.37 4.02 3.30
C VAL A 149 4.92 3.56 3.44
N LEU A 150 4.20 4.06 4.44
CA LEU A 150 2.78 3.73 4.64
C LEU A 150 1.92 4.06 3.41
N LYS A 151 2.08 5.24 2.82
CA LYS A 151 1.33 5.62 1.61
C LYS A 151 1.65 4.72 0.42
N HIS A 152 2.92 4.34 0.24
CA HIS A 152 3.35 3.39 -0.79
C HIS A 152 2.68 2.02 -0.58
N GLU A 153 2.79 1.47 0.63
CA GLU A 153 2.22 0.17 0.95
C GLU A 153 0.68 0.14 0.86
N ILE A 154 0.02 1.25 1.19
CA ILE A 154 -1.43 1.40 0.98
C ILE A 154 -1.76 1.37 -0.53
N GLY A 155 -0.93 1.97 -1.38
CA GLY A 155 -1.08 1.85 -2.84
C GLY A 155 -1.08 0.40 -3.31
N HIS A 156 -0.16 -0.42 -2.80
CA HIS A 156 -0.17 -1.87 -3.06
C HIS A 156 -1.42 -2.55 -2.50
N ALA A 157 -1.85 -2.17 -1.30
CA ALA A 157 -3.09 -2.70 -0.72
C ALA A 157 -4.31 -2.35 -1.58
N LEU A 158 -4.27 -1.27 -2.35
CA LEU A 158 -5.32 -0.86 -3.29
C LEU A 158 -5.21 -1.49 -4.68
N GLY A 159 -4.22 -2.38 -4.89
CA GLY A 159 -4.04 -3.12 -6.13
C GLY A 159 -3.01 -2.53 -7.09
N LEU A 160 -2.25 -1.51 -6.69
CA LEU A 160 -1.18 -0.95 -7.50
C LEU A 160 0.08 -1.81 -7.42
N GLY A 161 0.81 -1.88 -8.54
CA GLY A 161 2.19 -2.34 -8.61
C GLY A 161 3.16 -1.16 -8.50
N HIS A 162 4.40 -1.36 -8.93
CA HIS A 162 5.39 -0.30 -8.95
C HIS A 162 5.27 0.60 -10.19
N SER A 163 5.79 1.81 -10.07
CA SER A 163 6.04 2.71 -11.18
C SER A 163 7.50 2.68 -11.62
N ASN A 164 7.77 3.10 -12.85
CA ASN A 164 9.11 3.28 -13.39
C ASN A 164 9.60 4.74 -13.35
N PHE A 165 8.86 5.63 -12.70
CA PHE A 165 9.14 7.06 -12.61
C PHE A 165 9.03 7.55 -11.15
N HIS A 166 9.32 8.82 -10.91
CA HIS A 166 9.37 9.39 -9.55
C HIS A 166 7.98 9.79 -9.06
N ASP A 167 7.29 8.85 -8.43
CA ASP A 167 6.01 9.03 -7.75
C ASP A 167 5.98 8.25 -6.42
N ILE A 168 4.82 8.17 -5.76
CA ILE A 168 4.69 7.44 -4.50
C ILE A 168 4.86 5.93 -4.68
N MET A 169 4.56 5.37 -5.87
CA MET A 169 4.66 3.94 -6.16
C MET A 169 6.04 3.53 -6.72
N ASN A 170 7.00 4.47 -6.79
CA ASN A 170 8.38 4.10 -7.13
C ASN A 170 8.97 3.19 -6.05
N PRO A 171 9.62 2.05 -6.41
CA PRO A 171 10.20 1.13 -5.42
C PRO A 171 11.32 1.76 -4.58
N ILE A 172 11.86 2.88 -5.03
CA ILE A 172 12.85 3.67 -4.28
C ILE A 172 12.13 4.86 -3.66
N VAL A 173 11.90 4.80 -2.35
CA VAL A 173 11.26 5.90 -1.62
C VAL A 173 12.11 7.16 -1.70
N ASN A 174 11.52 8.21 -2.27
CA ASN A 174 12.14 9.52 -2.39
C ASN A 174 11.33 10.56 -1.63
N TYR A 175 11.98 11.29 -0.73
CA TYR A 175 11.36 12.36 0.07
C TYR A 175 10.77 13.51 -0.76
N GLN A 176 11.10 13.61 -2.03
CA GLN A 176 10.52 14.62 -2.94
C GLN A 176 9.11 14.21 -3.42
N ASN A 177 8.77 12.92 -3.36
CA ASN A 177 7.52 12.35 -3.89
C ASN A 177 6.53 12.09 -2.76
N LYS A 178 6.08 13.15 -2.09
CA LYS A 178 5.21 13.04 -0.90
C LYS A 178 3.72 12.97 -1.22
N VAL A 179 3.34 13.24 -2.46
CA VAL A 179 1.95 13.46 -2.84
C VAL A 179 1.44 12.31 -3.70
N ILE A 180 0.27 11.80 -3.36
CA ILE A 180 -0.49 10.90 -4.22
C ILE A 180 -0.99 11.70 -5.40
N THR A 181 -0.61 11.35 -6.62
CA THR A 181 -0.96 12.06 -7.85
C THR A 181 -2.28 11.58 -8.45
N ASN A 182 -2.77 12.25 -9.48
CA ASN A 182 -3.97 11.79 -10.19
C ASN A 182 -3.72 10.44 -10.87
N CYS A 183 -2.50 10.18 -11.33
CA CYS A 183 -2.17 8.92 -11.97
C CYS A 183 -2.38 7.71 -11.06
N GLU A 184 -1.92 7.77 -9.81
CA GLU A 184 -2.17 6.71 -8.85
C GLU A 184 -3.66 6.57 -8.53
N ILE A 185 -4.40 7.69 -8.46
CA ILE A 185 -5.85 7.67 -8.21
C ILE A 185 -6.58 7.00 -9.37
N ASP A 186 -6.28 7.39 -10.60
CA ASP A 186 -6.87 6.79 -11.80
C ASP A 186 -6.53 5.29 -11.91
N ALA A 187 -5.29 4.92 -11.53
CA ALA A 187 -4.86 3.53 -11.50
C ALA A 187 -5.64 2.70 -10.45
N VAL A 188 -5.87 3.24 -9.25
CA VAL A 188 -6.71 2.57 -8.23
C VAL A 188 -8.15 2.43 -8.71
N GLN A 189 -8.71 3.48 -9.32
CA GLN A 189 -10.06 3.43 -9.89
C GLN A 189 -10.14 2.41 -11.02
N LEU A 190 -9.14 2.32 -11.88
CA LEU A 190 -9.08 1.34 -12.95
C LEU A 190 -8.91 -0.10 -12.41
N ALA A 191 -8.09 -0.28 -11.38
CA ALA A 191 -7.91 -1.58 -10.73
C ALA A 191 -9.22 -2.11 -10.13
N ASN A 192 -10.01 -1.22 -9.55
CA ASN A 192 -11.22 -1.56 -8.81
C ASN A 192 -12.51 -1.00 -9.46
N TYR A 193 -12.48 -0.70 -10.78
CA TYR A 193 -13.56 0.00 -11.49
C TYR A 193 -14.92 -0.67 -11.35
N TRP A 194 -14.92 -1.98 -11.30
CA TRP A 194 -16.12 -2.80 -11.22
C TRP A 194 -16.84 -2.72 -9.86
N LYS A 195 -16.15 -2.17 -8.84
CA LYS A 195 -16.70 -1.87 -7.51
C LYS A 195 -16.86 -0.36 -7.31
N LEU A 196 -15.81 0.43 -7.49
CA LEU A 196 -15.80 1.85 -7.14
C LEU A 196 -16.60 2.75 -8.12
N VAL A 197 -16.84 2.30 -9.34
CA VAL A 197 -17.56 3.08 -10.36
C VAL A 197 -18.99 2.59 -10.58
N ALA A 198 -19.35 1.47 -9.99
CA ALA A 198 -20.60 0.75 -10.26
C ALA A 198 -21.81 1.34 -9.53
N ASN A 199 -22.23 2.55 -9.91
CA ASN A 199 -23.67 2.89 -9.90
C ASN A 199 -24.42 2.18 -11.04
N GLN A 200 -23.84 1.12 -11.63
CA GLN A 200 -24.43 0.36 -12.73
C GLN A 200 -25.08 -0.91 -12.20
N LEU A 201 -26.26 -1.18 -12.69
CA LEU A 201 -27.18 -2.23 -12.23
C LEU A 201 -26.62 -3.66 -12.20
N GLU A 202 -25.51 -3.92 -12.89
CA GLU A 202 -24.74 -5.18 -12.81
C GLU A 202 -23.27 -4.91 -13.17
N PRO A 203 -22.37 -4.82 -12.19
CA PRO A 203 -20.95 -4.69 -12.47
C PRO A 203 -20.45 -5.95 -13.18
N LYS A 204 -19.96 -5.80 -14.41
CA LYS A 204 -19.35 -6.90 -15.13
C LYS A 204 -18.05 -7.28 -14.45
N LEU A 205 -17.94 -8.51 -13.98
CA LEU A 205 -16.71 -9.06 -13.40
C LEU A 205 -15.51 -8.82 -14.34
N PRO A 206 -14.39 -8.36 -13.84
CA PRO A 206 -13.19 -8.19 -14.65
C PRO A 206 -12.65 -9.56 -15.08
N ASN A 207 -11.98 -9.59 -16.23
CA ASN A 207 -11.17 -10.74 -16.58
C ASN A 207 -9.91 -10.74 -15.73
N LEU A 208 -9.69 -11.79 -14.95
CA LEU A 208 -8.51 -11.97 -14.11
C LEU A 208 -7.47 -12.87 -14.80
N PRO A 209 -6.18 -12.67 -14.50
CA PRO A 209 -5.61 -11.61 -13.66
C PRO A 209 -5.68 -10.24 -14.34
N ILE A 210 -5.81 -9.18 -13.51
CA ILE A 210 -5.69 -7.81 -14.00
C ILE A 210 -4.21 -7.43 -13.96
N GLU A 211 -3.50 -7.73 -15.01
CA GLU A 211 -2.18 -7.17 -15.26
C GLU A 211 -2.34 -6.01 -16.25
N LYS A 212 -2.38 -4.81 -15.74
CA LYS A 212 -2.52 -3.61 -16.54
C LYS A 212 -1.46 -2.60 -16.17
N THR A 213 -1.17 -1.73 -17.11
CA THR A 213 -0.33 -0.54 -16.88
C THR A 213 -1.12 0.70 -17.22
N VAL A 214 -0.85 1.77 -16.47
CA VAL A 214 -1.36 3.12 -16.73
C VAL A 214 -0.21 3.98 -17.22
N ASN A 215 -0.43 4.71 -18.31
CA ASN A 215 0.54 5.70 -18.77
C ASN A 215 0.26 7.04 -18.11
N CYS A 216 1.22 7.54 -17.34
CA CYS A 216 1.13 8.75 -16.54
C CYS A 216 1.71 10.01 -17.23
N ASN A 217 2.09 9.93 -18.51
CA ASN A 217 2.68 11.07 -19.23
C ASN A 217 1.68 12.18 -19.60
N SER A 218 0.39 11.92 -19.48
CA SER A 218 -0.69 12.79 -19.99
C SER A 218 -1.42 13.58 -18.89
N GLN A 219 -0.84 13.69 -17.70
CA GLN A 219 -1.47 14.41 -16.57
C GLN A 219 -0.70 15.65 -16.16
#